data_ca513dcb2a74b7ace2fd995bdd99b768
#
_entry.id   ca513dcb2a74b7ace2fd995bdd99b768
#
_cell.length_a   1.000
_cell.length_b   1.000
_cell.length_c   1.000
_cell.angle_alpha   90.00
_cell.angle_beta   90.00
_cell.angle_gamma   90.00
#
_symmetry.space_group_name_H-M   'P 1'
#
loop_
_entity.id
_entity.type
_entity.pdbx_description
1 polymer ?
#
loop_
_entity_poly.entity_id
_entity_poly.type
_entity_poly.pdbx_seq_one_letter_code
_entity_poly.pdbx_strand_id
1 'polypeptide(L)'
;MKVLGLVSSPRKGNGQTLVENVLAGAAENGAETELIRLTDVEIKPCLDCGFCKKEGNATCMQKDAMADIFAKLAEADAVVFGMPVYFGRPNAPFLQFNDRMYAMMNPDFSPRLPTGKKFATVITLGGGGLETVEPMHATLAGIFGGAFGWKDCGFLWKNMMHDRKAAAGQPESLAEAKAFGKKLTE
;
A
#
# COMPACT_ATOMS: atom_id res chain seq x y z
N MET A 1 6.09 17.21 -2.10
CA MET A 1 6.00 15.73 -2.21
C MET A 1 4.61 15.29 -1.76
N LYS A 2 3.95 14.41 -2.54
CA LYS A 2 2.66 13.80 -2.16
C LYS A 2 2.88 12.37 -1.68
N VAL A 3 2.35 12.02 -0.51
CA VAL A 3 2.43 10.67 0.07
C VAL A 3 1.04 10.09 0.24
N LEU A 4 0.78 8.98 -0.44
CA LEU A 4 -0.50 8.28 -0.39
C LEU A 4 -0.41 7.06 0.52
N GLY A 5 -1.24 6.98 1.55
CA GLY A 5 -1.46 5.79 2.37
C GLY A 5 -2.62 4.96 1.85
N LEU A 6 -2.40 3.68 1.57
CA LEU A 6 -3.44 2.73 1.19
C LEU A 6 -3.56 1.66 2.29
N VAL A 7 -4.68 1.63 3.01
CA VAL A 7 -4.90 0.70 4.12
C VAL A 7 -5.95 -0.33 3.76
N SER A 8 -5.59 -1.60 3.83
CA SER A 8 -6.48 -2.72 3.49
C SER A 8 -7.16 -3.36 4.71
N SER A 9 -6.82 -2.94 5.93
CA SER A 9 -7.41 -3.50 7.14
C SER A 9 -8.92 -3.28 7.20
N PRO A 10 -9.75 -4.33 7.45
CA PRO A 10 -11.19 -4.16 7.63
C PRO A 10 -11.55 -3.41 8.92
N ARG A 11 -10.64 -3.37 9.89
CA ARG A 11 -10.81 -2.65 11.14
C ARG A 11 -10.15 -1.27 11.07
N LYS A 12 -10.82 -0.24 11.59
CA LYS A 12 -10.19 1.04 11.95
C LYS A 12 -9.37 0.80 13.22
N GLY A 13 -8.12 0.35 13.06
CA GLY A 13 -7.28 -0.11 14.18
C GLY A 13 -5.79 -0.05 13.83
N ASN A 14 -5.02 -0.99 14.34
CA ASN A 14 -3.55 -0.94 14.38
C ASN A 14 -2.88 -0.55 13.05
N GLY A 15 -3.22 -1.23 11.95
CA GLY A 15 -2.62 -0.93 10.65
C GLY A 15 -2.91 0.49 10.17
N GLN A 16 -4.15 0.97 10.36
CA GLN A 16 -4.50 2.36 10.05
C GLN A 16 -3.75 3.33 10.95
N THR A 17 -3.77 3.12 12.27
CA THR A 17 -3.08 3.97 13.24
C THR A 17 -1.59 4.12 12.91
N LEU A 18 -0.92 3.03 12.55
CA LEU A 18 0.49 3.08 12.18
C LEU A 18 0.70 3.84 10.86
N VAL A 19 -0.12 3.60 9.83
CA VAL A 19 -0.02 4.35 8.56
C VAL A 19 -0.30 5.84 8.77
N GLU A 20 -1.30 6.21 9.59
CA GLU A 20 -1.57 7.61 9.94
C GLU A 20 -0.36 8.27 10.59
N ASN A 21 0.39 7.56 11.46
CA ASN A 21 1.62 8.08 12.06
C ASN A 21 2.77 8.17 11.04
N VAL A 22 2.88 7.24 10.09
CA VAL A 22 3.83 7.38 8.96
C VAL A 22 3.50 8.62 8.15
N LEU A 23 2.25 8.83 7.81
CA LEU A 23 1.80 10.03 7.08
C LEU A 23 2.01 11.31 7.89
N ALA A 24 1.77 11.29 9.20
CA ALA A 24 2.07 12.43 10.07
C ALA A 24 3.57 12.77 10.09
N GLY A 25 4.44 11.76 10.11
CA GLY A 25 5.88 11.96 9.99
C GLY A 25 6.30 12.58 8.65
N ALA A 26 5.69 12.12 7.55
CA ALA A 26 5.90 12.70 6.23
C ALA A 26 5.42 14.17 6.16
N ALA A 27 4.27 14.45 6.75
CA ALA A 27 3.71 15.82 6.80
C ALA A 27 4.60 16.78 7.60
N GLU A 28 5.26 16.33 8.68
CA GLU A 28 6.23 17.15 9.42
C GLU A 28 7.44 17.58 8.58
N ASN A 29 7.77 16.83 7.53
CA ASN A 29 8.77 17.20 6.54
C ASN A 29 8.17 17.94 5.32
N GLY A 30 6.93 18.44 5.43
CA GLY A 30 6.28 19.26 4.41
C GLY A 30 5.61 18.48 3.28
N ALA A 31 5.40 17.16 3.41
CA ALA A 31 4.65 16.40 2.42
C ALA A 31 3.14 16.64 2.54
N GLU A 32 2.45 16.73 1.40
CA GLU A 32 1.01 16.57 1.32
C GLU A 32 0.66 15.10 1.49
N THR A 33 -0.28 14.77 2.37
CA THR A 33 -0.61 13.38 2.69
C THR A 33 -2.09 13.09 2.51
N GLU A 34 -2.39 11.90 2.01
CA GLU A 34 -3.76 11.38 1.89
C GLU A 34 -3.82 9.94 2.36
N LEU A 35 -4.94 9.53 2.96
CA LEU A 35 -5.20 8.16 3.36
C LEU A 35 -6.46 7.64 2.65
N ILE A 36 -6.35 6.49 2.01
CA ILE A 36 -7.48 5.73 1.46
C ILE A 36 -7.56 4.39 2.17
N ARG A 37 -8.75 4.06 2.65
CA ARG A 37 -9.06 2.72 3.14
C ARG A 37 -9.69 1.92 2.00
N LEU A 38 -9.02 0.86 1.57
CA LEU A 38 -9.51 -0.01 0.49
C LEU A 38 -10.82 -0.73 0.85
N THR A 39 -11.15 -0.79 2.15
CA THR A 39 -12.38 -1.39 2.66
C THR A 39 -13.57 -0.43 2.73
N ASP A 40 -13.34 0.86 2.55
CA ASP A 40 -14.39 1.88 2.60
C ASP A 40 -14.88 2.26 1.18
N VAL A 41 -14.30 1.65 0.15
CA VAL A 41 -14.61 1.87 -1.26
C VAL A 41 -14.90 0.54 -1.98
N GLU A 42 -15.70 0.58 -3.02
CA GLU A 42 -15.95 -0.61 -3.83
C GLU A 42 -14.79 -0.83 -4.80
N ILE A 43 -14.13 -1.97 -4.68
CA ILE A 43 -13.16 -2.49 -5.66
C ILE A 43 -13.66 -3.86 -6.10
N LYS A 44 -14.01 -4.04 -7.36
CA LYS A 44 -14.42 -5.33 -7.92
C LYS A 44 -13.18 -6.17 -8.26
N PRO A 45 -13.25 -7.50 -8.16
CA PRO A 45 -12.14 -8.37 -8.54
C PRO A 45 -11.79 -8.22 -10.03
N CYS A 46 -10.55 -8.54 -10.40
CA CYS A 46 -10.16 -8.60 -11.79
C CYS A 46 -10.95 -9.72 -12.50
N LEU A 47 -11.50 -9.42 -13.69
CA LEU A 47 -12.28 -10.37 -14.49
C LEU A 47 -11.45 -11.11 -15.55
N ASP A 48 -10.16 -10.80 -15.61
CA ASP A 48 -9.26 -11.31 -16.68
C ASP A 48 -9.83 -11.15 -18.10
N CYS A 49 -10.60 -10.10 -18.30
CA CYS A 49 -11.29 -9.84 -19.58
C CYS A 49 -10.38 -9.31 -20.72
N GLY A 50 -9.11 -9.05 -20.42
CA GLY A 50 -8.12 -8.54 -21.36
C GLY A 50 -8.38 -7.14 -21.91
N PHE A 51 -9.45 -6.44 -21.48
CA PHE A 51 -9.80 -5.11 -22.00
C PHE A 51 -8.65 -4.10 -21.86
N CYS A 52 -7.99 -4.05 -20.69
CA CYS A 52 -6.87 -3.12 -20.43
C CYS A 52 -5.61 -3.44 -21.27
N LYS A 53 -5.57 -4.55 -21.98
CA LYS A 53 -4.45 -4.95 -22.87
C LYS A 53 -4.76 -4.72 -24.36
N LYS A 54 -5.97 -4.31 -24.71
CA LYS A 54 -6.30 -3.98 -26.09
C LYS A 54 -5.72 -2.63 -26.47
N GLU A 55 -5.34 -2.49 -27.72
CA GLU A 55 -4.84 -1.23 -28.28
C GLU A 55 -5.82 -0.08 -28.04
N GLY A 56 -5.29 1.07 -27.64
CA GLY A 56 -6.07 2.27 -27.31
C GLY A 56 -6.66 2.29 -25.90
N ASN A 57 -6.65 1.19 -25.15
CA ASN A 57 -7.16 1.15 -23.77
C ASN A 57 -6.05 1.36 -22.77
N ALA A 58 -6.12 2.45 -22.01
CA ALA A 58 -5.12 2.83 -21.01
C ALA A 58 -5.48 2.44 -19.58
N THR A 59 -6.66 1.88 -19.33
CA THR A 59 -7.16 1.60 -17.97
C THR A 59 -8.12 0.39 -17.96
N CYS A 60 -8.67 0.09 -16.79
CA CYS A 60 -9.68 -0.97 -16.63
C CYS A 60 -11.07 -0.52 -17.11
N MET A 61 -11.85 -1.45 -17.68
CA MET A 61 -13.23 -1.16 -18.09
C MET A 61 -14.23 -1.12 -16.91
N GLN A 62 -13.87 -1.69 -15.77
CA GLN A 62 -14.75 -1.71 -14.62
C GLN A 62 -14.86 -0.32 -14.01
N LYS A 63 -16.10 0.11 -13.78
CA LYS A 63 -16.41 1.39 -13.12
C LYS A 63 -16.54 1.14 -11.62
N ASP A 64 -15.47 1.41 -10.89
CA ASP A 64 -15.36 1.32 -9.43
C ASP A 64 -14.27 2.29 -8.93
N ALA A 65 -13.98 2.26 -7.63
CA ALA A 65 -13.01 3.17 -7.00
C ALA A 65 -11.57 3.05 -7.55
N MET A 66 -11.25 2.00 -8.31
CA MET A 66 -9.90 1.84 -8.86
C MET A 66 -9.52 2.96 -9.84
N ALA A 67 -10.49 3.56 -10.54
CA ALA A 67 -10.20 4.69 -11.44
C ALA A 67 -9.58 5.87 -10.68
N ASP A 68 -10.19 6.25 -9.54
CA ASP A 68 -9.69 7.33 -8.69
C ASP A 68 -8.38 6.94 -8.00
N ILE A 69 -8.25 5.69 -7.55
CA ILE A 69 -7.01 5.17 -6.95
C ILE A 69 -5.86 5.23 -7.96
N PHE A 70 -6.08 4.85 -9.21
CA PHE A 70 -5.05 4.94 -10.27
C PHE A 70 -4.61 6.39 -10.51
N ALA A 71 -5.55 7.35 -10.52
CA ALA A 71 -5.22 8.77 -10.66
C ALA A 71 -4.36 9.25 -9.48
N LYS A 72 -4.73 8.92 -8.25
CA LYS A 72 -3.96 9.27 -7.05
C LYS A 72 -2.60 8.58 -7.00
N LEU A 73 -2.51 7.32 -7.44
CA LEU A 73 -1.22 6.63 -7.59
C LEU A 73 -0.33 7.30 -8.64
N ALA A 74 -0.90 7.82 -9.73
CA ALA A 74 -0.14 8.57 -10.72
C ALA A 74 0.45 9.87 -10.17
N GLU A 75 -0.30 10.59 -9.32
CA GLU A 75 0.11 11.86 -8.72
C GLU A 75 1.06 11.70 -7.52
N ALA A 76 0.96 10.61 -6.76
CA ALA A 76 1.76 10.40 -5.57
C ALA A 76 3.25 10.23 -5.90
N ASP A 77 4.14 10.84 -5.11
CA ASP A 77 5.58 10.62 -5.15
C ASP A 77 5.99 9.40 -4.34
N ALA A 78 5.24 9.09 -3.28
CA ALA A 78 5.44 7.90 -2.44
C ALA A 78 4.12 7.26 -2.05
N VAL A 79 4.13 5.92 -1.88
CA VAL A 79 2.96 5.14 -1.47
C VAL A 79 3.31 4.28 -0.25
N VAL A 80 2.45 4.33 0.76
CA VAL A 80 2.55 3.51 1.97
C VAL A 80 1.43 2.48 1.98
N PHE A 81 1.76 1.21 1.85
CA PHE A 81 0.80 0.12 1.87
C PHE A 81 0.65 -0.45 3.29
N GLY A 82 -0.51 -0.24 3.92
CA GLY A 82 -0.84 -0.77 5.24
C GLY A 82 -1.72 -2.02 5.16
N MET A 83 -1.26 -3.15 5.71
CA MET A 83 -1.98 -4.41 5.62
C MET A 83 -1.81 -5.31 6.84
N PRO A 84 -2.86 -6.04 7.24
CA PRO A 84 -2.73 -7.14 8.19
C PRO A 84 -2.27 -8.41 7.49
N VAL A 85 -1.58 -9.28 8.24
CA VAL A 85 -1.24 -10.63 7.80
C VAL A 85 -2.42 -11.57 8.06
N TYR A 86 -2.85 -12.27 7.02
CA TYR A 86 -3.82 -13.36 7.07
C TYR A 86 -3.22 -14.61 6.44
N PHE A 87 -2.92 -15.62 7.27
CA PHE A 87 -2.30 -16.87 6.80
C PHE A 87 -1.00 -16.66 5.98
N GLY A 88 -0.10 -15.81 6.50
CA GLY A 88 1.21 -15.55 5.89
C GLY A 88 1.20 -14.65 4.64
N ARG A 89 0.06 -14.02 4.31
CA ARG A 89 -0.09 -13.15 3.13
C ARG A 89 -0.91 -11.90 3.44
N PRO A 90 -0.93 -10.88 2.56
CA PRO A 90 -1.85 -9.77 2.68
C PRO A 90 -3.31 -10.23 2.69
N ASN A 91 -4.17 -9.49 3.34
CA ASN A 91 -5.60 -9.78 3.36
C ASN A 91 -6.28 -9.55 2.00
N ALA A 92 -7.48 -10.11 1.81
CA ALA A 92 -8.20 -10.09 0.54
C ALA A 92 -8.42 -8.69 -0.07
N PRO A 93 -8.76 -7.63 0.67
CA PRO A 93 -8.88 -6.28 0.10
C PRO A 93 -7.57 -5.77 -0.54
N PHE A 94 -6.42 -6.09 0.04
CA PHE A 94 -5.14 -5.75 -0.58
C PHE A 94 -4.88 -6.57 -1.83
N LEU A 95 -5.11 -7.87 -1.79
CA LEU A 95 -4.92 -8.75 -2.95
C LEU A 95 -5.83 -8.34 -4.10
N GLN A 96 -7.07 -7.98 -3.82
CA GLN A 96 -8.02 -7.48 -4.82
C GLN A 96 -7.55 -6.18 -5.47
N PHE A 97 -7.05 -5.23 -4.68
CA PHE A 97 -6.38 -4.02 -5.21
C PHE A 97 -5.17 -4.41 -6.06
N ASN A 98 -4.30 -5.30 -5.56
CA ASN A 98 -3.09 -5.71 -6.25
C ASN A 98 -3.38 -6.37 -7.61
N ASP A 99 -4.36 -7.26 -7.70
CA ASP A 99 -4.77 -7.88 -8.96
C ASP A 99 -5.24 -6.84 -9.98
N ARG A 100 -5.90 -5.80 -9.52
CA ARG A 100 -6.37 -4.70 -10.37
C ARG A 100 -5.23 -3.80 -10.86
N MET A 101 -4.06 -3.80 -10.19
CA MET A 101 -2.85 -3.12 -10.68
C MET A 101 -2.37 -3.66 -12.03
N TYR A 102 -2.77 -4.88 -12.43
CA TYR A 102 -2.52 -5.40 -13.77
C TYR A 102 -3.00 -4.46 -14.89
N ALA A 103 -4.05 -3.66 -14.66
CA ALA A 103 -4.50 -2.65 -15.60
C ALA A 103 -3.49 -1.51 -15.82
N MET A 104 -2.55 -1.31 -14.88
CA MET A 104 -1.50 -0.28 -14.95
C MET A 104 -0.21 -0.79 -15.62
N MET A 105 -0.27 -1.94 -16.29
CA MET A 105 0.80 -2.46 -17.15
C MET A 105 0.35 -2.42 -18.60
N ASN A 106 1.25 -2.06 -19.51
CA ASN A 106 1.06 -2.17 -20.95
C ASN A 106 1.05 -3.64 -21.39
N PRO A 107 0.66 -3.97 -22.66
CA PRO A 107 0.73 -5.34 -23.18
C PRO A 107 2.14 -5.96 -23.14
N ASP A 108 3.18 -5.14 -23.25
CA ASP A 108 4.59 -5.53 -23.14
C ASP A 108 5.12 -5.57 -21.70
N PHE A 109 4.22 -5.45 -20.72
CA PHE A 109 4.51 -5.36 -19.28
C PHE A 109 5.33 -4.16 -18.83
N SER A 110 5.51 -3.14 -19.66
CA SER A 110 6.02 -1.86 -19.17
C SER A 110 4.96 -1.14 -18.31
N PRO A 111 5.36 -0.39 -17.27
CA PRO A 111 4.41 0.31 -16.39
C PRO A 111 3.75 1.51 -17.10
N ARG A 112 2.46 1.72 -16.82
CA ARG A 112 1.72 2.94 -17.21
C ARG A 112 1.80 4.04 -16.15
N LEU A 113 2.03 3.66 -14.89
CA LEU A 113 2.30 4.62 -13.83
C LEU A 113 3.74 5.13 -13.93
N PRO A 114 4.01 6.37 -13.52
CA PRO A 114 5.37 6.90 -13.46
C PRO A 114 6.29 5.99 -12.65
N THR A 115 7.50 5.78 -13.14
CA THR A 115 8.58 5.09 -12.43
C THR A 115 9.29 6.01 -11.44
N GLY A 116 10.18 5.46 -10.61
CA GLY A 116 10.99 6.25 -9.67
C GLY A 116 10.25 6.75 -8.44
N LYS A 117 8.95 6.45 -8.30
CA LYS A 117 8.20 6.68 -7.06
C LYS A 117 8.82 5.89 -5.91
N LYS A 118 8.57 6.30 -4.68
CA LYS A 118 8.92 5.52 -3.49
C LYS A 118 7.75 4.66 -3.05
N PHE A 119 8.02 3.50 -2.45
CA PHE A 119 7.00 2.76 -1.70
C PHE A 119 7.56 2.20 -0.41
N ALA A 120 6.67 2.00 0.55
CA ALA A 120 6.94 1.38 1.83
C ALA A 120 5.75 0.52 2.26
N THR A 121 5.98 -0.44 3.16
CA THR A 121 4.89 -1.25 3.70
C THR A 121 4.79 -1.13 5.22
N VAL A 122 3.57 -1.17 5.74
CA VAL A 122 3.24 -1.25 7.16
C VAL A 122 2.46 -2.54 7.39
N ILE A 123 3.08 -3.50 8.04
CA ILE A 123 2.54 -4.86 8.19
C ILE A 123 2.20 -5.13 9.65
N THR A 124 0.96 -5.53 9.91
CA THR A 124 0.50 -5.88 11.26
C THR A 124 0.08 -7.34 11.35
N LEU A 125 0.48 -8.02 12.42
CA LEU A 125 0.14 -9.44 12.64
C LEU A 125 -0.21 -9.71 14.10
N GLY A 126 -0.99 -10.76 14.32
CA GLY A 126 -1.35 -11.21 15.67
C GLY A 126 -0.23 -12.01 16.35
N GLY A 127 0.50 -12.80 15.57
CA GLY A 127 1.63 -13.63 16.01
C GLY A 127 2.57 -13.89 14.85
N GLY A 128 3.76 -14.41 15.13
CA GLY A 128 4.84 -14.59 14.15
C GLY A 128 5.86 -13.45 14.21
N GLY A 129 6.81 -13.46 13.31
CA GLY A 129 7.94 -12.55 13.28
C GLY A 129 8.40 -12.22 11.86
N LEU A 130 9.66 -11.91 11.71
CA LEU A 130 10.29 -11.54 10.44
C LEU A 130 10.17 -12.65 9.38
N GLU A 131 10.18 -13.90 9.79
CA GLU A 131 9.99 -15.07 8.92
C GLU A 131 8.65 -15.04 8.15
N THR A 132 7.66 -14.30 8.66
CA THR A 132 6.37 -14.08 7.98
C THR A 132 6.37 -12.78 7.16
N VAL A 133 7.00 -11.74 7.70
CA VAL A 133 6.93 -10.37 7.15
C VAL A 133 7.85 -10.19 5.96
N GLU A 134 9.10 -10.66 6.06
CA GLU A 134 10.10 -10.47 5.01
C GLU A 134 9.70 -11.09 3.66
N PRO A 135 9.23 -12.35 3.58
CA PRO A 135 8.78 -12.91 2.30
C PRO A 135 7.59 -12.16 1.71
N MET A 136 6.69 -11.66 2.58
CA MET A 136 5.54 -10.89 2.15
C MET A 136 5.96 -9.53 1.57
N HIS A 137 6.88 -8.81 2.25
CA HIS A 137 7.44 -7.57 1.74
C HIS A 137 8.23 -7.80 0.45
N ALA A 138 9.06 -8.85 0.38
CA ALA A 138 9.83 -9.20 -0.81
C ALA A 138 8.94 -9.45 -2.05
N THR A 139 7.77 -10.07 -1.85
CA THR A 139 6.78 -10.24 -2.94
C THR A 139 6.30 -8.87 -3.45
N LEU A 140 6.01 -7.93 -2.56
CA LEU A 140 5.58 -6.58 -2.94
C LEU A 140 6.73 -5.78 -3.56
N ALA A 141 7.96 -5.97 -3.10
CA ALA A 141 9.15 -5.39 -3.71
C ALA A 141 9.37 -5.90 -5.15
N GLY A 142 9.10 -7.17 -5.42
CA GLY A 142 9.08 -7.71 -6.77
C GLY A 142 8.04 -7.04 -7.67
N ILE A 143 6.86 -6.73 -7.13
CA ILE A 143 5.78 -6.08 -7.88
C ILE A 143 6.08 -4.58 -8.05
N PHE A 144 6.15 -3.83 -6.97
CA PHE A 144 6.25 -2.37 -7.06
C PHE A 144 7.67 -1.90 -7.41
N GLY A 145 8.70 -2.55 -6.91
CA GLY A 145 10.08 -2.29 -7.28
C GLY A 145 10.44 -2.87 -8.64
N GLY A 146 10.19 -4.14 -8.84
CA GLY A 146 10.57 -4.84 -10.07
C GLY A 146 9.71 -4.45 -11.27
N ALA A 147 8.37 -4.63 -11.19
CA ALA A 147 7.50 -4.42 -12.34
C ALA A 147 7.13 -2.94 -12.55
N PHE A 148 6.94 -2.14 -11.49
CA PHE A 148 6.61 -0.72 -11.61
C PHE A 148 7.83 0.21 -11.56
N GLY A 149 9.02 -0.26 -11.22
CA GLY A 149 10.23 0.55 -11.14
C GLY A 149 10.21 1.57 -9.99
N TRP A 150 9.53 1.26 -8.88
CA TRP A 150 9.46 2.12 -7.70
C TRP A 150 10.59 1.80 -6.72
N LYS A 151 11.11 2.81 -6.05
CA LYS A 151 12.16 2.64 -5.04
C LYS A 151 11.56 2.03 -3.76
N ASP A 152 12.06 0.89 -3.36
CA ASP A 152 11.74 0.27 -2.07
C ASP A 152 12.38 1.08 -0.93
N CYS A 153 11.56 1.53 0.01
CA CYS A 153 11.98 2.23 1.23
C CYS A 153 11.86 1.36 2.49
N GLY A 154 11.65 0.06 2.31
CA GLY A 154 11.57 -0.91 3.40
C GLY A 154 10.18 -1.05 4.00
N PHE A 155 10.15 -1.64 5.18
CA PHE A 155 8.92 -1.94 5.88
C PHE A 155 8.97 -1.62 7.37
N LEU A 156 7.83 -1.28 7.93
CA LEU A 156 7.55 -1.25 9.35
C LEU A 156 6.60 -2.39 9.68
N TRP A 157 6.88 -3.13 10.75
CA TRP A 157 5.99 -4.21 11.17
C TRP A 157 5.79 -4.24 12.67
N LYS A 158 4.61 -4.72 13.09
CA LYS A 158 4.29 -4.92 14.51
C LYS A 158 3.50 -6.20 14.68
N ASN A 159 3.91 -7.03 15.65
CA ASN A 159 3.18 -8.22 16.05
C ASN A 159 2.33 -7.98 17.29
N MET A 160 1.66 -9.02 17.78
CA MET A 160 0.75 -8.99 18.94
C MET A 160 -0.38 -7.97 18.79
N MET A 161 -0.82 -7.73 17.55
CA MET A 161 -1.85 -6.75 17.19
C MET A 161 -3.27 -7.34 17.22
N HIS A 162 -3.56 -8.22 18.19
CA HIS A 162 -4.89 -8.84 18.36
C HIS A 162 -5.94 -7.80 18.77
N ASP A 163 -5.66 -7.01 19.80
CA ASP A 163 -6.52 -5.90 20.18
C ASP A 163 -6.44 -4.81 19.09
N ARG A 164 -7.60 -4.28 18.71
CA ARG A 164 -7.70 -3.26 17.65
C ARG A 164 -7.02 -1.94 18.01
N LYS A 165 -6.77 -1.68 19.30
CA LYS A 165 -6.12 -0.48 19.83
C LYS A 165 -4.68 -0.74 20.32
N ALA A 166 -4.13 -1.93 20.08
CA ALA A 166 -2.80 -2.27 20.59
C ALA A 166 -1.73 -1.26 20.16
N ALA A 167 -1.70 -0.86 18.90
CA ALA A 167 -0.74 0.13 18.41
C ALA A 167 -0.93 1.51 19.08
N ALA A 168 -2.16 1.94 19.28
CA ALA A 168 -2.46 3.23 19.95
C ALA A 168 -1.98 3.28 21.41
N GLY A 169 -1.92 2.12 22.07
CA GLY A 169 -1.39 1.96 23.43
C GLY A 169 0.13 1.83 23.51
N GLN A 170 0.85 1.90 22.38
CA GLN A 170 2.30 1.72 22.31
C GLN A 170 2.98 2.99 21.76
N PRO A 171 3.31 3.99 22.62
CA PRO A 171 3.91 5.25 22.16
C PRO A 171 5.18 5.08 21.34
N GLU A 172 6.01 4.07 21.66
CA GLU A 172 7.23 3.75 20.91
C GLU A 172 6.93 3.30 19.49
N SER A 173 5.88 2.47 19.29
CA SER A 173 5.45 2.04 17.96
C SER A 173 4.94 3.19 17.11
N LEU A 174 4.27 4.16 17.72
CA LEU A 174 3.80 5.38 17.04
C LEU A 174 4.98 6.30 16.68
N ALA A 175 5.93 6.46 17.60
CA ALA A 175 7.14 7.27 17.35
C ALA A 175 7.99 6.65 16.22
N GLU A 176 8.15 5.33 16.20
CA GLU A 176 8.85 4.60 15.13
C GLU A 176 8.15 4.78 13.77
N ALA A 177 6.82 4.65 13.75
CA ALA A 177 6.04 4.89 12.52
C ALA A 177 6.23 6.33 12.00
N LYS A 178 6.23 7.30 12.89
CA LYS A 178 6.45 8.70 12.56
C LYS A 178 7.87 8.96 12.05
N ALA A 179 8.88 8.38 12.67
CA ALA A 179 10.28 8.45 12.21
C ALA A 179 10.44 7.79 10.83
N PHE A 180 9.76 6.66 10.59
CA PHE A 180 9.74 6.00 9.29
C PHE A 180 9.14 6.89 8.19
N GLY A 181 8.07 7.63 8.50
CA GLY A 181 7.46 8.60 7.58
C GLY A 181 8.37 9.77 7.24
N LYS A 182 9.13 10.29 8.20
CA LYS A 182 10.14 11.33 7.94
C LYS A 182 11.21 10.83 6.97
N LYS A 183 11.75 9.64 7.23
CA LYS A 183 12.76 9.01 6.37
C LYS A 183 12.25 8.74 4.95
N LEU A 184 10.97 8.43 4.78
CA LEU A 184 10.37 8.22 3.47
C LEU A 184 10.44 9.47 2.58
N THR A 185 10.45 10.66 3.19
CA THR A 185 10.45 11.97 2.49
C THR A 185 11.85 12.57 2.29
N GLU A 186 12.87 11.95 2.82
CA GLU A 186 14.29 12.27 2.55
C GLU A 186 14.72 11.67 1.18
#